data_2e128bb6203eafa1a9ea03fd0122ca19
#
_entry.id   2e128bb6203eafa1a9ea03fd0122ca19
#
_cell.length_a   1.000
_cell.length_b   1.000
_cell.length_c   1.000
_cell.angle_alpha   90.00
_cell.angle_beta   90.00
_cell.angle_gamma   90.00
#
_symmetry.space_group_name_H-M   'P 1'
#
loop_
_entity.id
_entity.type
_entity.pdbx_description
1 polymer ?
#
loop_
_entity_poly.entity_id
_entity_poly.type
_entity_poly.pdbx_seq_one_letter_code
_entity_poly.pdbx_strand_id
1 'polypeptide(L)'
;VIRFEDVSKTYPGESAAVSGFSLEIPSRRSVVLVGSSGSGKTTLLRMVNRMVDPTSGRVLIDDLDVRDANPVLLRRSIGYVLQQGGLLPHRTVLDNIATVPVLNGVSRAKARTDALGLLERVGLSESLAKRYPAELSGGQQQRVGVARALASDPNILLMDEPFGAVDPIVRRELQDELLRLQADLGKTILFVTHDIDEAFLLGDQVVVLREHGRIAQQGTPEEILAHPADDFVRDFIGADQAQRTLSIKNVGGQDIAVDGNGKPVGVFRS
;
A
#
# COMPACT_ATOMS: atom_id res chain seq x y z
N VAL A 1 15.84 4.27 3.37
CA VAL A 1 15.03 4.67 4.54
C VAL A 1 14.21 5.90 4.19
N ILE A 2 12.92 5.93 4.58
CA ILE A 2 12.11 7.15 4.50
C ILE A 2 11.89 7.65 5.92
N ARG A 3 12.11 8.93 6.18
CA ARG A 3 11.84 9.53 7.50
C ARG A 3 10.96 10.76 7.37
N PHE A 4 9.96 10.81 8.23
CA PHE A 4 9.16 11.99 8.49
C PHE A 4 9.66 12.61 9.80
N GLU A 5 10.03 13.88 9.79
CA GLU A 5 10.52 14.60 10.97
C GLU A 5 9.61 15.79 11.25
N ASP A 6 8.76 15.65 12.26
CA ASP A 6 7.81 16.65 12.77
C ASP A 6 6.98 17.32 11.66
N VAL A 7 6.50 16.51 10.69
CA VAL A 7 5.78 17.05 9.54
C VAL A 7 4.37 17.48 9.90
N SER A 8 3.99 18.65 9.43
CA SER A 8 2.63 19.16 9.52
C SER A 8 2.14 19.62 8.16
N LYS A 9 0.84 19.55 7.92
CA LYS A 9 0.20 20.04 6.71
C LYS A 9 -1.13 20.69 7.04
N THR A 10 -1.24 21.94 6.66
CA THR A 10 -2.50 22.69 6.68
C THR A 10 -2.79 23.19 5.28
N TYR A 11 -3.98 22.95 4.78
CA TYR A 11 -4.45 23.52 3.52
C TYR A 11 -5.12 24.87 3.77
N PRO A 12 -5.08 25.81 2.81
CA PRO A 12 -5.70 27.11 3.00
C PRO A 12 -7.20 27.01 3.34
N GLY A 13 -7.60 27.60 4.49
CA GLY A 13 -9.00 27.61 4.94
C GLY A 13 -9.47 26.31 5.62
N GLU A 14 -8.59 25.36 5.84
CA GLU A 14 -8.93 24.07 6.47
C GLU A 14 -8.19 23.87 7.80
N SER A 15 -8.68 22.92 8.61
CA SER A 15 -7.93 22.40 9.76
C SER A 15 -6.68 21.64 9.28
N ALA A 16 -5.72 21.44 10.18
CA ALA A 16 -4.52 20.69 9.85
C ALA A 16 -4.87 19.24 9.41
N ALA A 17 -4.46 18.88 8.20
CA ALA A 17 -4.60 17.51 7.71
C ALA A 17 -3.61 16.55 8.40
N VAL A 18 -2.43 17.05 8.76
CA VAL A 18 -1.37 16.34 9.50
C VAL A 18 -0.74 17.32 10.49
N SER A 19 -0.44 16.89 11.71
CA SER A 19 0.13 17.72 12.77
C SER A 19 1.23 16.97 13.52
N GLY A 20 2.49 17.40 13.39
CA GLY A 20 3.63 16.90 14.16
C GLY A 20 3.93 15.41 13.94
N PHE A 21 3.74 14.90 12.72
CA PHE A 21 3.95 13.48 12.41
C PHE A 21 5.43 13.16 12.26
N SER A 22 5.89 12.14 13.00
CA SER A 22 7.26 11.60 12.89
C SER A 22 7.20 10.09 12.78
N LEU A 23 7.87 9.54 11.77
CA LEU A 23 7.94 8.10 11.51
C LEU A 23 9.19 7.77 10.70
N GLU A 24 9.83 6.65 11.02
CA GLU A 24 10.86 6.06 10.18
C GLU A 24 10.33 4.79 9.52
N ILE A 25 10.53 4.69 8.20
CA ILE A 25 10.19 3.54 7.37
C ILE A 25 11.51 2.88 6.96
N PRO A 26 11.83 1.70 7.52
CA PRO A 26 13.07 1.00 7.21
C PRO A 26 13.12 0.55 5.75
N SER A 27 14.34 0.48 5.19
CA SER A 27 14.55 -0.06 3.85
C SER A 27 14.08 -1.52 3.75
N ARG A 28 13.50 -1.87 2.61
CA ARG A 28 13.05 -3.25 2.28
C ARG A 28 11.98 -3.79 3.23
N ARG A 29 11.18 -2.90 3.82
CA ARG A 29 10.05 -3.24 4.66
C ARG A 29 8.76 -2.69 4.06
N SER A 30 7.67 -3.40 4.31
CA SER A 30 6.33 -2.92 4.05
C SER A 30 5.79 -2.26 5.31
N VAL A 31 5.57 -0.95 5.25
CA VAL A 31 4.92 -0.20 6.34
C VAL A 31 3.55 0.25 5.87
N VAL A 32 2.53 -0.07 6.65
CA VAL A 32 1.14 0.24 6.33
C VAL A 32 0.62 1.31 7.28
N LEU A 33 0.19 2.44 6.73
CA LEU A 33 -0.57 3.45 7.47
C LEU A 33 -2.06 3.10 7.36
N VAL A 34 -2.71 2.84 8.48
CA VAL A 34 -4.13 2.53 8.53
C VAL A 34 -4.87 3.50 9.45
N GLY A 35 -6.12 3.79 9.12
CA GLY A 35 -6.95 4.72 9.92
C GLY A 35 -8.20 5.14 9.15
N SER A 36 -9.12 5.84 9.83
CA SER A 36 -10.35 6.34 9.22
C SER A 36 -10.09 7.34 8.07
N SER A 37 -11.12 7.62 7.29
CA SER A 37 -11.06 8.70 6.30
C SER A 37 -10.74 10.03 6.99
N GLY A 38 -9.90 10.86 6.37
CA GLY A 38 -9.46 12.13 6.96
C GLY A 38 -8.30 12.03 7.95
N SER A 39 -7.77 10.83 8.28
CA SER A 39 -6.62 10.71 9.19
C SER A 39 -5.28 11.16 8.60
N GLY A 40 -5.23 11.67 7.36
CA GLY A 40 -4.02 12.26 6.76
C GLY A 40 -3.13 11.28 5.98
N LYS A 41 -3.50 9.99 5.85
CA LYS A 41 -2.71 8.93 5.19
C LYS A 41 -2.24 9.29 3.78
N THR A 42 -3.17 9.63 2.90
CA THR A 42 -2.86 10.02 1.51
C THR A 42 -2.01 11.28 1.46
N THR A 43 -2.20 12.23 2.38
CA THR A 43 -1.37 13.44 2.49
C THR A 43 0.06 13.06 2.84
N LEU A 44 0.27 12.20 3.84
CA LEU A 44 1.60 11.68 4.23
C LEU A 44 2.26 10.94 3.06
N LEU A 45 1.53 10.04 2.40
CA LEU A 45 2.03 9.31 1.24
C LEU A 45 2.52 10.27 0.14
N ARG A 46 1.72 11.31 -0.17
CA ARG A 46 2.02 12.29 -1.22
C ARG A 46 3.14 13.26 -0.86
N MET A 47 3.54 13.35 0.40
CA MET A 47 4.73 14.10 0.79
C MET A 47 6.01 13.38 0.38
N VAL A 48 6.05 12.05 0.39
CA VAL A 48 7.24 11.27 0.02
C VAL A 48 7.65 11.52 -1.43
N ASN A 49 6.68 11.60 -2.36
CA ASN A 49 6.96 11.89 -3.77
C ASN A 49 6.83 13.38 -4.13
N ARG A 50 6.73 14.24 -3.11
CA ARG A 50 6.62 15.68 -3.27
C ARG A 50 5.47 16.12 -4.19
N MET A 51 4.34 15.38 -4.19
CA MET A 51 3.07 15.87 -4.74
C MET A 51 2.40 16.88 -3.80
N VAL A 52 2.73 16.79 -2.51
CA VAL A 52 2.34 17.73 -1.47
C VAL A 52 3.58 18.08 -0.67
N ASP A 53 3.89 19.38 -0.55
CA ASP A 53 4.94 19.83 0.35
C ASP A 53 4.36 20.03 1.76
N PRO A 54 5.08 19.64 2.83
CA PRO A 54 4.68 19.92 4.21
C PRO A 54 4.66 21.44 4.47
N THR A 55 3.81 21.88 5.40
CA THR A 55 3.79 23.26 5.88
C THR A 55 4.95 23.51 6.85
N SER A 56 5.28 22.50 7.68
CA SER A 56 6.47 22.50 8.56
C SER A 56 7.02 21.08 8.67
N GLY A 57 8.23 20.95 9.21
CA GLY A 57 8.95 19.68 9.25
C GLY A 57 9.55 19.31 7.91
N ARG A 58 10.04 18.09 7.78
CA ARG A 58 10.69 17.60 6.56
C ARG A 58 10.50 16.11 6.35
N VAL A 59 10.56 15.70 5.08
CA VAL A 59 10.57 14.29 4.68
C VAL A 59 11.90 14.00 4.02
N LEU A 60 12.57 12.94 4.49
CA LEU A 60 13.88 12.53 3.97
C LEU A 60 13.78 11.16 3.32
N ILE A 61 14.52 10.98 2.24
CA ILE A 61 14.80 9.68 1.61
C ILE A 61 16.32 9.51 1.63
N ASP A 62 16.81 8.49 2.34
CA ASP A 62 18.24 8.22 2.50
C ASP A 62 19.04 9.49 2.88
N ASP A 63 18.57 10.22 3.91
CA ASP A 63 19.12 11.48 4.46
C ASP A 63 18.99 12.73 3.56
N LEU A 64 18.45 12.62 2.36
CA LEU A 64 18.18 13.74 1.48
C LEU A 64 16.76 14.28 1.69
N ASP A 65 16.62 15.57 2.00
CA ASP A 65 15.30 16.23 2.05
C ASP A 65 14.66 16.20 0.64
N VAL A 66 13.45 15.68 0.54
CA VAL A 66 12.74 15.60 -0.75
C VAL A 66 12.54 16.98 -1.40
N ARG A 67 12.56 18.07 -0.62
CA ARG A 67 12.45 19.44 -1.12
C ARG A 67 13.68 19.89 -1.91
N ASP A 68 14.86 19.31 -1.60
CA ASP A 68 16.11 19.61 -2.30
C ASP A 68 16.26 18.81 -3.60
N ALA A 69 15.47 17.75 -3.78
CA ALA A 69 15.46 16.95 -4.98
C ALA A 69 14.69 17.62 -6.13
N ASN A 70 15.12 17.35 -7.37
CA ASN A 70 14.31 17.72 -8.54
C ASN A 70 13.00 16.90 -8.50
N PRO A 71 11.81 17.53 -8.44
CA PRO A 71 10.55 16.82 -8.23
C PRO A 71 10.19 15.86 -9.36
N VAL A 72 10.64 16.15 -10.60
CA VAL A 72 10.38 15.25 -11.75
C VAL A 72 11.23 14.00 -11.64
N LEU A 73 12.52 14.14 -11.31
CA LEU A 73 13.42 13.00 -11.15
C LEU A 73 13.02 12.15 -9.94
N LEU A 74 12.67 12.79 -8.82
CA LEU A 74 12.18 12.11 -7.62
C LEU A 74 10.94 11.25 -7.94
N ARG A 75 9.92 11.82 -8.61
CA ARG A 75 8.70 11.09 -8.95
C ARG A 75 8.94 9.94 -9.94
N ARG A 76 9.95 10.04 -10.80
CA ARG A 76 10.33 8.96 -11.73
C ARG A 76 11.11 7.84 -11.06
N SER A 77 11.77 8.11 -9.92
CA SER A 77 12.50 7.10 -9.15
C SER A 77 11.62 6.34 -8.15
N ILE A 78 10.38 6.79 -7.93
CA ILE A 78 9.41 6.19 -7.01
C ILE A 78 8.27 5.56 -7.80
N GLY A 79 7.96 4.31 -7.52
CA GLY A 79 6.76 3.66 -8.04
C GLY A 79 5.53 4.14 -7.29
N TYR A 80 4.48 4.53 -8.01
CA TYR A 80 3.25 5.01 -7.39
C TYR A 80 2.03 4.30 -7.95
N VAL A 81 1.32 3.57 -7.08
CA VAL A 81 0.06 2.89 -7.37
C VAL A 81 -1.08 3.72 -6.82
N LEU A 82 -1.96 4.18 -7.68
CA LEU A 82 -3.12 5.00 -7.36
C LEU A 82 -4.36 4.13 -7.09
N GLN A 83 -5.27 4.62 -6.27
CA GLN A 83 -6.53 3.95 -5.87
C GLN A 83 -7.36 3.43 -7.06
N GLN A 84 -7.39 4.15 -8.19
CA GLN A 84 -8.14 3.78 -9.40
C GLN A 84 -7.21 3.37 -10.57
N GLY A 85 -6.01 2.82 -10.27
CA GLY A 85 -5.01 2.48 -11.27
C GLY A 85 -4.38 3.68 -11.97
N GLY A 86 -5.09 4.79 -12.16
CA GLY A 86 -4.61 6.04 -12.75
C GLY A 86 -3.98 5.87 -14.13
N LEU A 87 -4.48 4.93 -14.93
CA LEU A 87 -3.96 4.66 -16.26
C LEU A 87 -4.29 5.79 -17.23
N LEU A 88 -3.41 6.02 -18.19
CA LEU A 88 -3.61 6.97 -19.27
C LEU A 88 -4.62 6.39 -20.26
N PRO A 89 -5.84 6.94 -20.39
CA PRO A 89 -6.94 6.30 -21.14
C PRO A 89 -6.68 6.21 -22.63
N HIS A 90 -5.86 7.10 -23.17
CA HIS A 90 -5.48 7.18 -24.58
C HIS A 90 -4.24 6.34 -24.94
N ARG A 91 -3.69 5.59 -23.98
CA ARG A 91 -2.54 4.69 -24.16
C ARG A 91 -2.95 3.24 -23.97
N THR A 92 -2.34 2.36 -24.75
CA THR A 92 -2.50 0.92 -24.53
C THR A 92 -1.94 0.49 -23.18
N VAL A 93 -2.28 -0.71 -22.72
CA VAL A 93 -1.70 -1.34 -21.52
C VAL A 93 -0.18 -1.30 -21.56
N LEU A 94 0.40 -1.76 -22.66
CA LEU A 94 1.85 -1.80 -22.82
C LEU A 94 2.49 -0.42 -22.77
N ASP A 95 1.87 0.58 -23.42
CA ASP A 95 2.37 1.96 -23.40
C ASP A 95 2.17 2.64 -22.04
N ASN A 96 1.16 2.24 -21.27
CA ASN A 96 1.00 2.67 -19.88
C ASN A 96 2.19 2.19 -19.03
N ILE A 97 2.52 0.91 -19.09
CA ILE A 97 3.63 0.32 -18.33
C ILE A 97 4.96 0.94 -18.78
N ALA A 98 5.21 1.05 -20.08
CA ALA A 98 6.44 1.60 -20.65
C ALA A 98 6.62 3.13 -20.44
N THR A 99 5.64 3.83 -19.85
CA THR A 99 5.66 5.30 -19.77
C THR A 99 6.89 5.82 -19.03
N VAL A 100 7.14 5.36 -17.81
CA VAL A 100 8.22 5.90 -16.96
C VAL A 100 9.60 5.50 -17.50
N PRO A 101 9.87 4.23 -17.91
CA PRO A 101 11.11 3.88 -18.58
C PRO A 101 11.45 4.77 -19.78
N VAL A 102 10.47 5.05 -20.66
CA VAL A 102 10.68 5.92 -21.82
C VAL A 102 11.00 7.35 -21.38
N LEU A 103 10.34 7.88 -20.35
CA LEU A 103 10.67 9.20 -19.78
C LEU A 103 12.06 9.25 -19.16
N ASN A 104 12.60 8.11 -18.74
CA ASN A 104 13.97 7.95 -18.22
C ASN A 104 15.01 7.68 -19.33
N GLY A 105 14.62 7.77 -20.61
CA GLY A 105 15.53 7.64 -21.76
C GLY A 105 15.70 6.23 -22.30
N VAL A 106 14.98 5.23 -21.77
CA VAL A 106 14.95 3.88 -22.36
C VAL A 106 14.25 3.93 -23.72
N SER A 107 14.82 3.29 -24.74
CA SER A 107 14.19 3.22 -26.04
C SER A 107 12.79 2.61 -25.95
N ARG A 108 11.84 3.14 -26.73
CA ARG A 108 10.43 2.67 -26.69
C ARG A 108 10.32 1.18 -26.98
N ALA A 109 11.14 0.66 -27.90
CA ALA A 109 11.17 -0.76 -28.25
C ALA A 109 11.55 -1.60 -27.03
N LYS A 110 12.67 -1.28 -26.36
CA LYS A 110 13.12 -1.97 -25.15
C LYS A 110 12.10 -1.86 -24.01
N ALA A 111 11.59 -0.65 -23.72
CA ALA A 111 10.63 -0.43 -22.64
C ALA A 111 9.34 -1.26 -22.84
N ARG A 112 8.89 -1.44 -24.11
CA ARG A 112 7.74 -2.30 -24.42
C ARG A 112 8.04 -3.79 -24.28
N THR A 113 9.25 -4.23 -24.64
CA THR A 113 9.67 -5.62 -24.41
C THR A 113 9.74 -5.94 -22.91
N ASP A 114 10.36 -5.06 -22.13
CA ASP A 114 10.44 -5.22 -20.66
C ASP A 114 9.04 -5.19 -20.02
N ALA A 115 8.12 -4.36 -20.54
CA ALA A 115 6.74 -4.27 -20.06
C ALA A 115 5.92 -5.55 -20.30
N LEU A 116 6.21 -6.35 -21.33
CA LEU A 116 5.56 -7.66 -21.52
C LEU A 116 5.91 -8.62 -20.37
N GLY A 117 7.18 -8.67 -19.95
CA GLY A 117 7.58 -9.49 -18.79
C GLY A 117 6.94 -9.04 -17.48
N LEU A 118 6.67 -7.72 -17.34
CA LEU A 118 5.95 -7.20 -16.17
C LEU A 118 4.46 -7.55 -16.19
N LEU A 119 3.82 -7.60 -17.36
CA LEU A 119 2.44 -8.08 -17.49
C LEU A 119 2.30 -9.50 -16.96
N GLU A 120 3.20 -10.40 -17.35
CA GLU A 120 3.21 -11.78 -16.87
C GLU A 120 3.41 -11.85 -15.35
N ARG A 121 4.36 -11.07 -14.81
CA ARG A 121 4.63 -11.00 -13.36
C ARG A 121 3.42 -10.57 -12.52
N VAL A 122 2.54 -9.73 -13.06
CA VAL A 122 1.31 -9.32 -12.38
C VAL A 122 0.12 -10.20 -12.75
N GLY A 123 0.35 -11.39 -13.31
CA GLY A 123 -0.68 -12.37 -13.65
C GLY A 123 -1.61 -11.94 -14.79
N LEU A 124 -1.14 -11.11 -15.73
CA LEU A 124 -1.91 -10.67 -16.89
C LEU A 124 -1.41 -11.32 -18.19
N SER A 125 -2.34 -11.77 -19.03
CA SER A 125 -2.02 -12.32 -20.36
C SER A 125 -1.45 -11.25 -21.28
N GLU A 126 -0.44 -11.61 -22.08
CA GLU A 126 0.13 -10.79 -23.13
C GLU A 126 -0.94 -10.31 -24.15
N SER A 127 -2.03 -11.04 -24.33
CA SER A 127 -3.13 -10.66 -25.20
C SER A 127 -3.76 -9.31 -24.84
N LEU A 128 -3.60 -8.85 -23.59
CA LEU A 128 -4.08 -7.58 -23.09
C LEU A 128 -3.15 -6.40 -23.46
N ALA A 129 -1.93 -6.64 -23.93
CA ALA A 129 -0.90 -5.64 -24.18
C ALA A 129 -1.36 -4.48 -25.08
N LYS A 130 -2.20 -4.79 -26.08
CA LYS A 130 -2.70 -3.82 -27.06
C LYS A 130 -4.05 -3.18 -26.69
N ARG A 131 -4.70 -3.64 -25.60
CA ARG A 131 -5.97 -3.08 -25.15
C ARG A 131 -5.77 -1.72 -24.48
N TYR A 132 -6.85 -0.95 -24.44
CA TYR A 132 -6.93 0.31 -23.72
C TYR A 132 -7.56 0.10 -22.34
N PRO A 133 -7.31 1.01 -21.37
CA PRO A 133 -7.87 0.88 -20.01
C PRO A 133 -9.38 0.63 -19.97
N ALA A 134 -10.16 1.28 -20.84
CA ALA A 134 -11.61 1.09 -20.90
C ALA A 134 -12.06 -0.33 -21.28
N GLU A 135 -11.17 -1.15 -21.83
CA GLU A 135 -11.44 -2.54 -22.22
C GLU A 135 -11.05 -3.56 -21.14
N LEU A 136 -10.60 -3.07 -19.96
CA LEU A 136 -10.12 -3.87 -18.85
C LEU A 136 -11.10 -3.84 -17.67
N SER A 137 -11.19 -4.94 -16.93
CA SER A 137 -11.84 -4.93 -15.61
C SER A 137 -11.06 -4.05 -14.60
N GLY A 138 -11.71 -3.61 -13.51
CA GLY A 138 -11.06 -2.82 -12.47
C GLY A 138 -9.80 -3.50 -11.90
N GLY A 139 -9.87 -4.80 -11.64
CA GLY A 139 -8.73 -5.58 -11.17
C GLY A 139 -7.59 -5.67 -12.20
N GLN A 140 -7.91 -5.81 -13.50
CA GLN A 140 -6.90 -5.76 -14.56
C GLN A 140 -6.25 -4.38 -14.65
N GLN A 141 -7.02 -3.30 -14.54
CA GLN A 141 -6.48 -1.94 -14.51
C GLN A 141 -5.53 -1.75 -13.34
N GLN A 142 -5.89 -2.28 -12.17
CA GLN A 142 -5.06 -2.20 -10.97
C GLN A 142 -3.75 -2.96 -11.15
N ARG A 143 -3.76 -4.19 -11.68
CA ARG A 143 -2.56 -4.97 -12.02
C ARG A 143 -1.66 -4.23 -13.01
N VAL A 144 -2.22 -3.59 -14.02
CA VAL A 144 -1.47 -2.72 -14.95
C VAL A 144 -0.86 -1.52 -14.22
N GLY A 145 -1.58 -0.93 -13.26
CA GLY A 145 -1.07 0.15 -12.39
C GLY A 145 0.14 -0.30 -11.56
N VAL A 146 0.09 -1.49 -10.99
CA VAL A 146 1.23 -2.11 -10.26
C VAL A 146 2.40 -2.37 -11.21
N ALA A 147 2.17 -2.98 -12.38
CA ALA A 147 3.21 -3.21 -13.37
C ALA A 147 3.89 -1.91 -13.82
N ARG A 148 3.11 -0.83 -14.04
CA ARG A 148 3.64 0.49 -14.37
C ARG A 148 4.50 1.06 -13.24
N ALA A 149 4.08 0.90 -11.99
CA ALA A 149 4.84 1.38 -10.84
C ALA A 149 6.19 0.66 -10.70
N LEU A 150 6.26 -0.62 -11.07
CA LEU A 150 7.47 -1.44 -11.07
C LEU A 150 8.38 -1.24 -12.28
N ALA A 151 7.87 -0.64 -13.38
CA ALA A 151 8.55 -0.63 -14.68
C ALA A 151 9.91 0.08 -14.71
N SER A 152 10.18 0.98 -13.77
CA SER A 152 11.47 1.67 -13.63
C SER A 152 12.38 1.02 -12.60
N ASP A 153 12.02 -0.16 -12.09
CA ASP A 153 12.70 -0.86 -11.00
C ASP A 153 12.98 0.04 -9.77
N PRO A 154 11.95 0.73 -9.23
CA PRO A 154 12.15 1.66 -8.14
C PRO A 154 12.51 0.94 -6.84
N ASN A 155 13.26 1.60 -5.95
CA ASN A 155 13.55 1.10 -4.61
C ASN A 155 12.38 1.34 -3.63
N ILE A 156 11.52 2.33 -3.94
CA ILE A 156 10.38 2.73 -3.12
C ILE A 156 9.10 2.58 -3.93
N LEU A 157 8.10 1.94 -3.32
CA LEU A 157 6.73 1.85 -3.83
C LEU A 157 5.79 2.55 -2.87
N LEU A 158 5.00 3.46 -3.39
CA LEU A 158 3.91 4.12 -2.68
C LEU A 158 2.59 3.57 -3.20
N MET A 159 1.69 3.17 -2.31
CA MET A 159 0.41 2.57 -2.67
C MET A 159 -0.74 3.26 -1.93
N ASP A 160 -1.61 3.93 -2.68
CA ASP A 160 -2.73 4.72 -2.17
C ASP A 160 -4.03 3.93 -2.35
N GLU A 161 -4.49 3.22 -1.31
CA GLU A 161 -5.70 2.38 -1.30
C GLU A 161 -5.87 1.49 -2.55
N PRO A 162 -4.84 0.70 -2.93
CA PRO A 162 -4.81 0.05 -4.25
C PRO A 162 -5.92 -0.99 -4.46
N PHE A 163 -6.60 -1.44 -3.41
CA PHE A 163 -7.64 -2.47 -3.50
C PHE A 163 -9.05 -1.96 -3.23
N GLY A 164 -9.22 -0.64 -2.97
CA GLY A 164 -10.50 -0.06 -2.57
C GLY A 164 -11.63 -0.17 -3.60
N ALA A 165 -11.29 -0.28 -4.89
CA ALA A 165 -12.26 -0.36 -5.99
C ALA A 165 -12.33 -1.76 -6.66
N VAL A 166 -11.83 -2.80 -5.98
CA VAL A 166 -11.72 -4.16 -6.54
C VAL A 166 -12.66 -5.11 -5.79
N ASP A 167 -13.32 -6.02 -6.51
CA ASP A 167 -14.16 -7.03 -5.88
C ASP A 167 -13.36 -7.97 -4.95
N PRO A 168 -13.99 -8.60 -3.94
CA PRO A 168 -13.30 -9.34 -2.88
C PRO A 168 -12.43 -10.51 -3.39
N ILE A 169 -12.84 -11.20 -4.47
CA ILE A 169 -12.10 -12.37 -5.00
C ILE A 169 -10.82 -11.86 -5.67
N VAL A 170 -10.96 -10.90 -6.58
CA VAL A 170 -9.81 -10.31 -7.29
C VAL A 170 -8.89 -9.55 -6.32
N ARG A 171 -9.44 -8.92 -5.27
CA ARG A 171 -8.65 -8.28 -4.21
C ARG A 171 -7.69 -9.28 -3.57
N ARG A 172 -8.16 -10.46 -3.18
CA ARG A 172 -7.33 -11.49 -2.55
C ARG A 172 -6.20 -11.96 -3.47
N GLU A 173 -6.51 -12.20 -4.74
CA GLU A 173 -5.48 -12.54 -5.73
C GLU A 173 -4.41 -11.46 -5.88
N LEU A 174 -4.82 -10.17 -5.87
CA LEU A 174 -3.90 -9.03 -5.95
C LEU A 174 -3.03 -8.89 -4.70
N GLN A 175 -3.59 -9.15 -3.53
CA GLN A 175 -2.86 -9.14 -2.26
C GLN A 175 -1.80 -10.25 -2.23
N ASP A 176 -2.19 -11.48 -2.61
CA ASP A 176 -1.26 -12.62 -2.69
C ASP A 176 -0.12 -12.35 -3.69
N GLU A 177 -0.44 -11.72 -4.83
CA GLU A 177 0.56 -11.34 -5.83
C GLU A 177 1.52 -10.26 -5.30
N LEU A 178 1.00 -9.26 -4.57
CA LEU A 178 1.83 -8.22 -3.98
C LEU A 178 2.78 -8.79 -2.93
N LEU A 179 2.34 -9.74 -2.10
CA LEU A 179 3.19 -10.44 -1.12
C LEU A 179 4.34 -11.20 -1.81
N ARG A 180 4.03 -11.91 -2.90
CA ARG A 180 5.07 -12.59 -3.71
C ARG A 180 6.07 -11.60 -4.29
N LEU A 181 5.58 -10.53 -4.91
CA LEU A 181 6.43 -9.49 -5.49
C LEU A 181 7.31 -8.81 -4.43
N GLN A 182 6.81 -8.59 -3.23
CA GLN A 182 7.60 -8.02 -2.13
C GLN A 182 8.71 -8.96 -1.69
N ALA A 183 8.42 -10.25 -1.51
CA ALA A 183 9.40 -11.26 -1.13
C ALA A 183 10.53 -11.36 -2.17
N ASP A 184 10.18 -11.33 -3.47
CA ASP A 184 11.13 -11.46 -4.57
C ASP A 184 11.97 -10.20 -4.81
N LEU A 185 11.36 -9.00 -4.66
CA LEU A 185 11.98 -7.75 -5.08
C LEU A 185 12.66 -6.98 -3.95
N GLY A 186 12.33 -7.25 -2.69
CA GLY A 186 12.92 -6.58 -1.52
C GLY A 186 12.77 -5.05 -1.57
N LYS A 187 11.61 -4.54 -2.01
CA LYS A 187 11.35 -3.09 -2.11
C LYS A 187 10.92 -2.50 -0.78
N THR A 188 11.13 -1.20 -0.61
CA THR A 188 10.54 -0.44 0.50
C THR A 188 9.13 -0.02 0.08
N ILE A 189 8.13 -0.45 0.82
CA ILE A 189 6.72 -0.19 0.50
C ILE A 189 6.09 0.68 1.59
N LEU A 190 5.52 1.80 1.20
CA LEU A 190 4.60 2.58 2.02
C LEU A 190 3.20 2.41 1.44
N PHE A 191 2.36 1.75 2.19
CA PHE A 191 1.00 1.43 1.82
C PHE A 191 0.01 2.20 2.70
N VAL A 192 -1.05 2.74 2.13
CA VAL A 192 -2.14 3.33 2.90
C VAL A 192 -3.45 2.62 2.59
N THR A 193 -4.21 2.33 3.64
CA THR A 193 -5.53 1.71 3.56
C THR A 193 -6.42 2.18 4.71
N HIS A 194 -7.72 1.98 4.59
CA HIS A 194 -8.66 2.08 5.71
C HIS A 194 -9.07 0.70 6.24
N ASP A 195 -8.58 -0.37 5.64
CA ASP A 195 -8.90 -1.76 5.98
C ASP A 195 -7.79 -2.35 6.86
N ILE A 196 -8.14 -2.73 8.09
CA ILE A 196 -7.17 -3.28 9.04
C ILE A 196 -6.73 -4.71 8.66
N ASP A 197 -7.58 -5.48 7.99
CA ASP A 197 -7.22 -6.82 7.53
C ASP A 197 -6.17 -6.75 6.42
N GLU A 198 -6.28 -5.77 5.52
CA GLU A 198 -5.24 -5.48 4.54
C GLU A 198 -3.93 -5.06 5.22
N ALA A 199 -4.01 -4.21 6.25
CA ALA A 199 -2.82 -3.76 6.96
C ALA A 199 -2.10 -4.91 7.66
N PHE A 200 -2.84 -5.82 8.28
CA PHE A 200 -2.27 -7.00 8.96
C PHE A 200 -1.73 -8.05 7.98
N LEU A 201 -2.34 -8.16 6.81
CA LEU A 201 -1.89 -9.10 5.78
C LEU A 201 -0.60 -8.65 5.10
N LEU A 202 -0.47 -7.33 4.81
CA LEU A 202 0.56 -6.80 3.92
C LEU A 202 1.71 -6.10 4.63
N GLY A 203 1.54 -5.71 5.90
CA GLY A 203 2.52 -4.92 6.64
C GLY A 203 3.50 -5.77 7.44
N ASP A 204 4.80 -5.54 7.26
CA ASP A 204 5.80 -5.93 8.26
C ASP A 204 5.62 -5.08 9.52
N GLN A 205 5.16 -3.84 9.34
CA GLN A 205 4.85 -2.89 10.39
C GLN A 205 3.56 -2.15 10.04
N VAL A 206 2.68 -2.01 11.02
CA VAL A 206 1.42 -1.28 10.89
C VAL A 206 1.46 -0.06 11.80
N VAL A 207 0.97 1.06 11.28
CA VAL A 207 0.86 2.33 11.99
C VAL A 207 -0.61 2.74 11.99
N VAL A 208 -1.26 2.63 13.14
CA VAL A 208 -2.67 3.02 13.32
C VAL A 208 -2.75 4.52 13.56
N LEU A 209 -3.45 5.22 12.71
CA LEU A 209 -3.58 6.67 12.75
C LEU A 209 -4.95 7.12 13.24
N ARG A 210 -4.95 8.09 14.14
CA ARG A 210 -6.09 8.97 14.46
C ARG A 210 -6.15 10.14 13.49
N GLU A 211 -7.13 11.01 13.67
CA GLU A 211 -7.24 12.27 12.94
C GLU A 211 -5.94 13.09 13.02
N HIS A 212 -5.69 13.87 11.97
CA HIS A 212 -4.53 14.76 11.84
C HIS A 212 -3.17 14.04 11.85
N GLY A 213 -3.11 12.77 11.45
CA GLY A 213 -1.87 12.01 11.37
C GLY A 213 -1.31 11.58 12.73
N ARG A 214 -2.05 11.68 13.82
CA ARG A 214 -1.57 11.24 15.13
C ARG A 214 -1.44 9.73 15.18
N ILE A 215 -0.25 9.25 15.51
CA ILE A 215 -0.02 7.81 15.69
C ILE A 215 -0.70 7.38 17.01
N ALA A 216 -1.65 6.45 16.88
CA ALA A 216 -2.28 5.81 18.04
C ALA A 216 -1.42 4.63 18.52
N GLN A 217 -0.94 3.83 17.59
CA GLN A 217 -0.03 2.72 17.85
C GLN A 217 0.75 2.37 16.60
N GLN A 218 1.98 1.85 16.79
CA GLN A 218 2.78 1.25 15.75
C GLN A 218 3.41 -0.05 16.27
N GLY A 219 3.57 -1.03 15.40
CA GLY A 219 4.16 -2.32 15.74
C GLY A 219 3.93 -3.34 14.64
N THR A 220 4.31 -4.60 14.88
CA THR A 220 3.92 -5.70 14.00
C THR A 220 2.42 -5.98 14.14
N PRO A 221 1.78 -6.63 13.15
CA PRO A 221 0.40 -7.07 13.26
C PRO A 221 0.10 -7.84 14.55
N GLU A 222 1.00 -8.74 14.94
CA GLU A 222 0.88 -9.57 16.14
C GLU A 222 0.94 -8.73 17.42
N GLU A 223 1.87 -7.77 17.50
CA GLU A 223 2.00 -6.87 18.66
C GLU A 223 0.74 -6.02 18.85
N ILE A 224 0.21 -5.46 17.76
CA ILE A 224 -0.98 -4.61 17.80
C ILE A 224 -2.21 -5.43 18.19
N LEU A 225 -2.35 -6.65 17.66
CA LEU A 225 -3.47 -7.52 17.98
C LEU A 225 -3.41 -8.03 19.44
N ALA A 226 -2.21 -8.40 19.92
CA ALA A 226 -2.03 -8.94 21.27
C ALA A 226 -2.14 -7.86 22.37
N HIS A 227 -1.67 -6.64 22.07
CA HIS A 227 -1.55 -5.55 23.04
C HIS A 227 -2.02 -4.21 22.45
N PRO A 228 -3.34 -4.04 22.23
CA PRO A 228 -3.87 -2.74 21.80
C PRO A 228 -3.55 -1.66 22.82
N ALA A 229 -2.98 -0.53 22.38
CA ALA A 229 -2.49 0.54 23.25
C ALA A 229 -3.60 1.22 24.05
N ASP A 230 -4.80 1.30 23.51
CA ASP A 230 -5.98 1.88 24.16
C ASP A 230 -7.28 1.37 23.52
N ASP A 231 -8.42 1.84 24.04
CA ASP A 231 -9.76 1.43 23.57
C ASP A 231 -10.01 1.82 22.11
N PHE A 232 -9.48 2.97 21.65
CA PHE A 232 -9.60 3.35 20.25
C PHE A 232 -8.93 2.34 19.31
N VAL A 233 -7.72 1.90 19.63
CA VAL A 233 -7.01 0.90 18.84
C VAL A 233 -7.75 -0.43 18.91
N ARG A 234 -8.20 -0.84 20.11
CA ARG A 234 -8.98 -2.08 20.32
C ARG A 234 -10.23 -2.11 19.47
N ASP A 235 -11.01 -1.03 19.49
CA ASP A 235 -12.22 -0.91 18.69
C ASP A 235 -11.93 -0.87 17.19
N PHE A 236 -10.89 -0.10 16.80
CA PHE A 236 -10.51 0.06 15.40
C PHE A 236 -10.06 -1.26 14.75
N ILE A 237 -9.24 -2.04 15.47
CA ILE A 237 -8.79 -3.36 14.98
C ILE A 237 -9.87 -4.43 15.14
N GLY A 238 -10.97 -4.12 15.84
CA GLY A 238 -12.04 -5.09 16.12
C GLY A 238 -11.58 -6.27 16.97
N ALA A 239 -10.66 -6.04 17.95
CA ALA A 239 -10.11 -7.09 18.80
C ALA A 239 -11.20 -7.83 19.57
N ASP A 240 -12.24 -7.12 20.00
CA ASP A 240 -13.39 -7.68 20.73
C ASP A 240 -14.52 -8.19 19.82
N GLN A 241 -14.35 -8.08 18.48
CA GLN A 241 -15.32 -8.65 17.56
C GLN A 241 -15.28 -10.17 17.62
N ALA A 242 -16.46 -10.78 17.66
CA ALA A 242 -16.59 -12.23 17.76
C ALA A 242 -15.83 -13.02 16.69
N GLN A 243 -15.60 -12.41 15.52
CA GLN A 243 -14.86 -13.02 14.41
C GLN A 243 -13.33 -13.12 14.67
N ARG A 244 -12.78 -12.27 15.56
CA ARG A 244 -11.34 -12.25 15.90
C ARG A 244 -11.03 -12.96 17.22
N THR A 245 -12.04 -13.19 18.05
CA THR A 245 -11.90 -14.00 19.27
C THR A 245 -12.04 -15.45 18.89
N LEU A 246 -10.94 -16.21 18.97
CA LEU A 246 -10.93 -17.61 18.67
C LEU A 246 -10.85 -18.44 19.96
N SER A 247 -11.62 -19.51 20.01
CA SER A 247 -11.51 -20.56 21.05
C SER A 247 -11.35 -21.94 20.40
N ILE A 248 -10.76 -22.86 21.14
CA ILE A 248 -10.59 -24.23 20.66
C ILE A 248 -11.72 -25.09 21.20
N LYS A 249 -12.42 -25.81 20.32
CA LYS A 249 -13.45 -26.78 20.66
C LYS A 249 -13.07 -28.14 20.13
N ASN A 250 -13.02 -29.15 21.01
CA ASN A 250 -12.80 -30.53 20.56
C ASN A 250 -14.09 -31.15 20.03
N VAL A 251 -14.05 -31.63 18.80
CA VAL A 251 -15.17 -32.30 18.13
C VAL A 251 -14.66 -33.63 17.54
N GLY A 252 -15.10 -34.74 18.12
CA GLY A 252 -14.71 -36.03 17.62
C GLY A 252 -13.22 -36.36 17.65
N GLY A 253 -12.46 -35.77 18.61
CA GLY A 253 -11.01 -35.95 18.74
C GLY A 253 -10.17 -34.97 17.90
N GLN A 254 -10.80 -34.06 17.17
CA GLN A 254 -10.13 -32.99 16.45
C GLN A 254 -10.38 -31.61 17.12
N ASP A 255 -9.33 -30.86 17.26
CA ASP A 255 -9.42 -29.48 17.77
C ASP A 255 -9.82 -28.54 16.63
N ILE A 256 -10.95 -27.87 16.81
CA ILE A 256 -11.53 -26.94 15.84
C ILE A 256 -11.46 -25.55 16.43
N ALA A 257 -10.90 -24.61 15.68
CA ALA A 257 -10.99 -23.19 16.00
C ALA A 257 -12.41 -22.69 15.71
N VAL A 258 -13.05 -22.10 16.71
CA VAL A 258 -14.35 -21.47 16.57
C VAL A 258 -14.27 -19.99 16.92
N ASP A 259 -15.05 -19.15 16.22
CA ASP A 259 -15.15 -17.74 16.52
C ASP A 259 -15.92 -17.45 17.82
N GLY A 260 -15.96 -16.20 18.26
CA GLY A 260 -16.69 -15.80 19.47
C GLY A 260 -18.20 -16.05 19.44
N ASN A 261 -18.78 -16.35 18.25
CA ASN A 261 -20.16 -16.79 18.08
C ASN A 261 -20.28 -18.32 18.08
N GLY A 262 -19.17 -19.04 18.26
CA GLY A 262 -19.13 -20.50 18.25
C GLY A 262 -19.19 -21.13 16.86
N LYS A 263 -19.03 -20.36 15.78
CA LYS A 263 -18.98 -20.90 14.41
C LYS A 263 -17.58 -21.45 14.10
N PRO A 264 -17.47 -22.61 13.44
CA PRO A 264 -16.18 -23.17 13.05
C PRO A 264 -15.49 -22.28 12.01
N VAL A 265 -14.23 -21.96 12.27
CA VAL A 265 -13.37 -21.13 11.41
C VAL A 265 -12.29 -21.96 10.72
N GLY A 266 -11.86 -23.05 11.37
CA GLY A 266 -10.87 -23.95 10.81
C GLY A 266 -10.48 -25.06 11.77
N VAL A 267 -9.58 -25.93 11.32
CA VAL A 267 -9.00 -27.00 12.13
C VAL A 267 -7.72 -26.47 12.78
N PHE A 268 -7.62 -26.58 14.10
CA PHE A 268 -6.39 -26.25 14.82
C PHE A 268 -5.38 -27.39 14.61
N ARG A 269 -4.19 -27.06 14.13
CA ARG A 269 -3.07 -27.99 14.03
C ARG A 269 -1.99 -27.51 14.99
N SER A 270 -1.69 -28.31 15.99
CA SER A 270 -0.57 -28.10 16.91
C SER A 270 0.79 -28.32 16.23
#